data_3f5ef91e3300b4b3523a3c849722d256
#
_entry.id   3f5ef91e3300b4b3523a3c849722d256
#
_cell.length_a   1.000
_cell.length_b   1.000
_cell.length_c   1.000
_cell.angle_alpha   90.00
_cell.angle_beta   90.00
_cell.angle_gamma   90.00
#
_symmetry.space_group_name_H-M   'P 1'
#
loop_
_entity.id
_entity.type
_entity.pdbx_description
1 polymer ?
#
loop_
_entity_poly.entity_id
_entity_poly.type
_entity_poly.pdbx_seq_one_letter_code
_entity_poly.pdbx_strand_id
1 'polypeptide(L)'
;MIRKIFVLGIVGIVIIASVALSFSNTIVEPDLESTIVEPDVIMPSKVSRPGCENENICYIPSEIFIEKGKQVTWVNKDSAFHSVTSGFYDYPTPLFDSGHLDPFESYTVTFDESGIFDYFCTLHPWMMGQVIVE
;
A
#
# COMPACT_ATOMS: atom_id res chain seq x y z
N MET A 1 92.46 2.62 41.44
CA MET A 1 91.65 1.65 40.66
C MET A 1 90.23 1.97 40.90
N ILE A 2 89.55 2.60 39.94
CA ILE A 2 88.15 3.07 40.05
C ILE A 2 87.30 2.07 39.33
N ARG A 3 86.47 1.34 40.05
CA ARG A 3 85.45 0.45 39.48
C ARG A 3 84.19 1.29 39.06
N LYS A 4 83.94 1.34 37.77
CA LYS A 4 82.70 1.90 37.23
C LYS A 4 81.56 0.90 37.39
N ILE A 5 80.60 1.25 38.18
CA ILE A 5 79.34 0.50 38.31
C ILE A 5 78.40 1.01 37.21
N PHE A 6 78.07 0.15 36.26
CA PHE A 6 77.01 0.43 35.30
C PHE A 6 75.64 0.09 35.94
N VAL A 7 74.85 1.09 36.12
CA VAL A 7 73.46 0.92 36.51
C VAL A 7 72.61 0.79 35.23
N LEU A 8 72.16 -0.42 34.97
CA LEU A 8 71.15 -0.61 33.91
C LEU A 8 69.78 -0.12 34.39
N GLY A 9 69.37 0.96 33.85
CA GLY A 9 67.95 1.43 34.01
C GLY A 9 67.05 0.59 33.14
N ILE A 10 66.12 -0.15 33.74
CA ILE A 10 65.06 -0.84 33.07
C ILE A 10 63.93 0.19 32.86
N VAL A 11 63.76 0.65 31.61
CA VAL A 11 62.61 1.46 31.23
C VAL A 11 61.48 0.51 31.00
N GLY A 12 60.55 0.45 31.96
CA GLY A 12 59.32 -0.28 31.82
C GLY A 12 58.32 0.51 30.91
N ILE A 13 58.16 0.00 29.72
CA ILE A 13 57.09 0.54 28.83
C ILE A 13 55.75 0.00 29.28
N VAL A 14 54.96 0.83 29.94
CA VAL A 14 53.57 0.53 30.25
C VAL A 14 52.74 0.79 28.99
N ILE A 15 52.35 -0.25 28.29
CA ILE A 15 51.40 -0.15 27.18
C ILE A 15 49.98 -0.07 27.77
N ILE A 16 49.44 1.10 27.82
CA ILE A 16 48.03 1.30 28.17
C ILE A 16 47.21 0.95 26.91
N ALA A 17 46.65 -0.25 26.90
CA ALA A 17 45.69 -0.65 25.87
C ALA A 17 44.37 0.13 26.11
N SER A 18 44.18 1.20 25.37
CA SER A 18 42.90 1.91 25.30
C SER A 18 41.90 1.06 24.54
N VAL A 19 40.99 0.39 25.25
CA VAL A 19 39.85 -0.27 24.64
C VAL A 19 38.84 0.84 24.27
N ALA A 20 38.84 1.22 22.99
CA ALA A 20 37.82 2.06 22.44
C ALA A 20 36.53 1.22 22.28
N LEU A 21 35.60 1.38 23.21
CA LEU A 21 34.24 0.88 23.03
C LEU A 21 33.59 1.72 21.92
N SER A 22 33.59 1.18 20.71
CA SER A 22 32.79 1.72 19.63
C SER A 22 31.30 1.39 19.91
N PHE A 23 30.59 2.33 20.49
CA PHE A 23 29.12 2.29 20.47
C PHE A 23 28.67 2.57 19.04
N SER A 24 28.38 1.51 18.29
CA SER A 24 27.62 1.65 17.07
C SER A 24 26.21 2.05 17.45
N ASN A 25 25.93 3.36 17.41
CA ASN A 25 24.55 3.84 17.37
C ASN A 25 23.97 3.39 16.02
N THR A 26 23.37 2.22 16.01
CA THR A 26 22.45 1.84 14.94
C THR A 26 21.21 2.70 15.18
N ILE A 27 21.17 3.86 14.53
CA ILE A 27 19.92 4.58 14.33
C ILE A 27 19.13 3.66 13.41
N VAL A 28 18.21 2.88 14.00
CA VAL A 28 17.12 2.25 13.23
C VAL A 28 16.26 3.41 12.79
N GLU A 29 16.52 3.89 11.57
CA GLU A 29 15.55 4.74 10.88
C GLU A 29 14.26 3.92 10.82
N PRO A 30 13.10 4.46 11.26
CA PRO A 30 11.85 3.78 11.02
C PRO A 30 11.74 3.61 9.52
N ASP A 31 11.70 2.37 9.09
CA ASP A 31 11.43 1.99 7.71
C ASP A 31 10.10 2.65 7.34
N LEU A 32 10.19 3.83 6.72
CA LEU A 32 9.09 4.47 6.03
C LEU A 32 8.95 3.74 4.69
N GLU A 33 8.86 2.41 4.76
CA GLU A 33 8.28 1.64 3.70
C GLU A 33 6.81 2.04 3.68
N SER A 34 6.57 3.14 2.98
CA SER A 34 5.24 3.47 2.48
C SER A 34 4.77 2.19 1.81
N THR A 35 3.94 1.43 2.51
CA THR A 35 3.20 0.32 1.93
C THR A 35 2.36 0.94 0.84
N ILE A 36 2.92 0.96 -0.38
CA ILE A 36 2.16 1.23 -1.59
C ILE A 36 1.20 0.05 -1.66
N VAL A 37 0.01 0.24 -1.13
CA VAL A 37 -1.08 -0.73 -1.28
C VAL A 37 -1.40 -0.70 -2.77
N GLU A 38 -0.95 -1.72 -3.51
CA GLU A 38 -1.35 -1.91 -4.89
C GLU A 38 -2.88 -2.05 -4.91
N PRO A 39 -3.59 -1.28 -5.72
CA PRO A 39 -5.04 -1.38 -5.78
C PRO A 39 -5.45 -2.70 -6.42
N ASP A 40 -6.50 -3.32 -5.88
CA ASP A 40 -7.08 -4.54 -6.44
C ASP A 40 -7.85 -4.25 -7.73
N VAL A 41 -8.48 -3.08 -7.80
CA VAL A 41 -9.26 -2.62 -8.95
C VAL A 41 -8.92 -1.17 -9.28
N ILE A 42 -8.76 -0.87 -10.54
CA ILE A 42 -8.55 0.51 -11.01
C ILE A 42 -9.70 0.97 -11.91
N MET A 43 -10.00 2.26 -11.87
CA MET A 43 -10.79 2.98 -12.85
C MET A 43 -9.82 3.68 -13.79
N PRO A 44 -9.56 3.15 -15.02
CA PRO A 44 -8.51 3.67 -15.87
C PRO A 44 -8.90 5.02 -16.51
N SER A 45 -7.93 5.68 -17.13
CA SER A 45 -8.17 6.95 -17.81
C SER A 45 -9.21 6.83 -18.92
N LYS A 46 -10.08 7.84 -19.06
CA LYS A 46 -11.08 8.02 -20.12
C LYS A 46 -12.35 7.16 -19.99
N VAL A 47 -12.55 6.48 -18.86
CA VAL A 47 -13.77 5.69 -18.62
C VAL A 47 -14.99 6.54 -18.25
N SER A 48 -14.80 7.83 -18.02
CA SER A 48 -15.86 8.82 -17.87
C SER A 48 -16.68 9.07 -19.14
N ARG A 49 -16.33 8.41 -20.24
CA ARG A 49 -17.09 8.41 -21.49
C ARG A 49 -17.56 6.99 -21.81
N PRO A 50 -18.76 6.82 -22.40
CA PRO A 50 -19.23 5.52 -22.83
C PRO A 50 -18.25 4.86 -23.82
N GLY A 51 -18.19 3.53 -23.78
CA GLY A 51 -17.36 2.71 -24.66
C GLY A 51 -16.52 1.67 -23.91
N CYS A 52 -16.11 1.95 -22.67
CA CYS A 52 -15.36 1.00 -21.85
C CYS A 52 -16.18 -0.25 -21.49
N GLU A 53 -17.49 -0.16 -21.45
CA GLU A 53 -18.41 -1.26 -21.20
C GLU A 53 -18.42 -2.30 -22.31
N ASN A 54 -18.09 -1.93 -23.55
CA ASN A 54 -18.03 -2.85 -24.66
C ASN A 54 -16.90 -3.87 -24.55
N GLU A 55 -15.84 -3.50 -23.83
CA GLU A 55 -14.65 -4.36 -23.61
C GLU A 55 -14.53 -4.80 -22.14
N ASN A 56 -15.50 -4.41 -21.31
CA ASN A 56 -15.54 -4.70 -19.88
C ASN A 56 -14.31 -4.15 -19.11
N ILE A 57 -13.87 -2.93 -19.46
CA ILE A 57 -12.67 -2.28 -18.92
C ILE A 57 -12.95 -0.98 -18.18
N CYS A 58 -14.19 -0.73 -17.79
CA CYS A 58 -14.54 0.45 -17.01
C CYS A 58 -13.96 0.40 -15.58
N TYR A 59 -13.94 -0.78 -15.01
CA TYR A 59 -13.15 -1.17 -13.84
C TYR A 59 -12.20 -2.29 -14.27
N ILE A 60 -10.97 -2.30 -13.82
CA ILE A 60 -9.97 -3.30 -14.18
C ILE A 60 -9.36 -3.92 -12.92
N PRO A 61 -9.56 -5.23 -12.68
CA PRO A 61 -10.48 -6.10 -13.39
C PRO A 61 -11.95 -5.72 -13.16
N SER A 62 -12.86 -6.09 -14.08
CA SER A 62 -14.29 -5.88 -13.90
C SER A 62 -14.93 -6.88 -12.95
N GLU A 63 -14.32 -8.04 -12.79
CA GLU A 63 -14.66 -9.09 -11.83
C GLU A 63 -13.43 -9.45 -11.01
N ILE A 64 -13.57 -9.48 -9.70
CA ILE A 64 -12.50 -9.87 -8.78
C ILE A 64 -13.01 -10.97 -7.83
N PHE A 65 -12.19 -12.00 -7.64
CA PHE A 65 -12.46 -13.13 -6.74
C PHE A 65 -11.62 -12.99 -5.49
N ILE A 66 -12.26 -13.05 -4.35
CA ILE A 66 -11.59 -12.96 -3.04
C ILE A 66 -12.16 -13.99 -2.05
N GLU A 67 -11.38 -14.30 -1.03
CA GLU A 67 -11.87 -15.07 0.13
C GLU A 67 -12.65 -14.16 1.09
N LYS A 68 -13.63 -14.77 1.79
CA LYS A 68 -14.37 -14.11 2.87
C LYS A 68 -13.42 -13.49 3.91
N GLY A 69 -13.72 -12.27 4.34
CA GLY A 69 -12.93 -11.48 5.29
C GLY A 69 -11.78 -10.68 4.65
N LYS A 70 -11.59 -10.78 3.32
CA LYS A 70 -10.62 -9.99 2.59
C LYS A 70 -11.17 -8.61 2.22
N GLN A 71 -10.24 -7.73 1.86
CA GLN A 71 -10.54 -6.37 1.42
C GLN A 71 -10.35 -6.24 -0.09
N VAL A 72 -11.09 -5.34 -0.69
CA VAL A 72 -10.86 -4.85 -2.05
C VAL A 72 -10.64 -3.35 -1.99
N THR A 73 -9.59 -2.89 -2.67
CA THR A 73 -9.25 -1.48 -2.79
C THR A 73 -9.39 -1.04 -4.24
N TRP A 74 -10.24 -0.06 -4.48
CA TRP A 74 -10.37 0.63 -5.77
C TRP A 74 -9.56 1.91 -5.78
N VAL A 75 -8.98 2.26 -6.93
CA VAL A 75 -8.32 3.55 -7.15
C VAL A 75 -8.83 4.20 -8.42
N ASN A 76 -9.21 5.47 -8.32
CA ASN A 76 -9.52 6.29 -9.47
C ASN A 76 -8.24 6.75 -10.18
N LYS A 77 -7.94 6.19 -11.34
CA LYS A 77 -6.80 6.60 -12.21
C LYS A 77 -7.24 7.52 -13.36
N ASP A 78 -8.55 7.87 -13.43
CA ASP A 78 -9.06 8.84 -14.40
C ASP A 78 -8.88 10.28 -13.87
N SER A 79 -9.03 11.24 -14.75
CA SER A 79 -9.07 12.67 -14.43
C SER A 79 -10.46 13.17 -14.04
N ALA A 80 -11.49 12.33 -14.18
CA ALA A 80 -12.86 12.61 -13.80
C ALA A 80 -13.19 11.99 -12.43
N PHE A 81 -14.26 12.47 -11.80
CA PHE A 81 -14.82 11.85 -10.61
C PHE A 81 -15.50 10.52 -10.95
N HIS A 82 -15.36 9.54 -10.07
CA HIS A 82 -16.03 8.26 -10.14
C HIS A 82 -16.60 7.88 -8.79
N SER A 83 -17.35 6.77 -8.72
CA SER A 83 -17.77 6.16 -7.46
C SER A 83 -17.74 4.64 -7.54
N VAL A 84 -17.79 4.01 -6.37
CA VAL A 84 -17.97 2.56 -6.19
C VAL A 84 -19.15 2.40 -5.26
N THR A 85 -20.30 2.13 -5.84
CA THR A 85 -21.58 2.05 -5.12
C THR A 85 -22.20 0.68 -5.35
N SER A 86 -22.60 -0.01 -4.29
CA SER A 86 -23.16 -1.37 -4.37
C SER A 86 -24.54 -1.41 -5.06
N GLY A 87 -24.77 -2.48 -5.83
CA GLY A 87 -25.99 -2.69 -6.62
C GLY A 87 -25.85 -2.26 -8.06
N PHE A 88 -26.95 -1.78 -8.63
CA PHE A 88 -27.05 -1.32 -10.02
C PHE A 88 -27.56 0.13 -10.05
N TYR A 89 -27.35 0.83 -11.15
CA TYR A 89 -27.72 2.23 -11.28
C TYR A 89 -29.20 2.50 -10.92
N ASP A 90 -30.11 1.63 -11.36
CA ASP A 90 -31.54 1.75 -11.06
C ASP A 90 -31.94 1.14 -9.70
N TYR A 91 -31.08 0.33 -9.11
CA TYR A 91 -31.33 -0.42 -7.88
C TYR A 91 -30.08 -0.45 -6.98
N PRO A 92 -29.65 0.70 -6.44
CA PRO A 92 -28.51 0.73 -5.51
C PRO A 92 -28.87 0.02 -4.21
N THR A 93 -27.88 -0.61 -3.60
CA THR A 93 -28.03 -1.23 -2.29
C THR A 93 -27.23 -0.45 -1.23
N PRO A 94 -27.57 -0.57 0.07
CA PRO A 94 -26.87 0.16 1.12
C PRO A 94 -25.61 -0.56 1.67
N LEU A 95 -25.03 -1.52 0.94
CA LEU A 95 -23.94 -2.33 1.45
C LEU A 95 -22.63 -1.54 1.52
N PHE A 96 -22.32 -0.78 0.48
CA PHE A 96 -21.17 0.13 0.45
C PHE A 96 -21.38 1.23 -0.59
N ASP A 97 -20.78 2.39 -0.32
CA ASP A 97 -20.76 3.55 -1.21
C ASP A 97 -19.52 4.40 -0.89
N SER A 98 -18.69 4.63 -1.89
CA SER A 98 -17.52 5.48 -1.74
C SER A 98 -17.83 6.96 -1.71
N GLY A 99 -19.05 7.36 -2.13
CA GLY A 99 -19.28 8.72 -2.60
C GLY A 99 -18.43 9.02 -3.85
N HIS A 100 -18.21 10.29 -4.14
CA HIS A 100 -17.35 10.69 -5.26
C HIS A 100 -15.89 10.54 -4.88
N LEU A 101 -15.13 9.84 -5.70
CA LEU A 101 -13.67 9.71 -5.60
C LEU A 101 -13.01 10.69 -6.56
N ASP A 102 -12.19 11.58 -6.04
CA ASP A 102 -11.33 12.46 -6.81
C ASP A 102 -10.28 11.65 -7.62
N PRO A 103 -9.66 12.25 -8.64
CA PRO A 103 -8.50 11.65 -9.29
C PRO A 103 -7.45 11.21 -8.28
N PHE A 104 -7.02 9.95 -8.40
CA PHE A 104 -6.04 9.27 -7.53
C PHE A 104 -6.51 8.94 -6.10
N GLU A 105 -7.76 9.22 -5.76
CA GLU A 105 -8.34 8.72 -4.52
C GLU A 105 -8.61 7.22 -4.58
N SER A 106 -8.63 6.62 -3.39
CA SER A 106 -8.89 5.20 -3.18
C SER A 106 -10.05 4.98 -2.21
N TYR A 107 -10.69 3.83 -2.36
CA TYR A 107 -11.76 3.36 -1.49
C TYR A 107 -11.56 1.88 -1.20
N THR A 108 -11.71 1.46 0.05
CA THR A 108 -11.48 0.08 0.49
C THR A 108 -12.70 -0.44 1.23
N VAL A 109 -13.11 -1.67 0.92
CA VAL A 109 -14.22 -2.40 1.58
C VAL A 109 -13.74 -3.75 2.05
N THR A 110 -14.14 -4.17 3.26
CA THR A 110 -13.98 -5.53 3.77
C THR A 110 -15.24 -6.33 3.49
N PHE A 111 -15.10 -7.54 2.94
CA PHE A 111 -16.20 -8.43 2.60
C PHE A 111 -16.29 -9.60 3.58
N ASP A 112 -17.14 -9.46 4.59
CA ASP A 112 -17.30 -10.45 5.66
C ASP A 112 -18.33 -11.54 5.35
N GLU A 113 -19.00 -11.47 4.20
CA GLU A 113 -20.00 -12.44 3.76
C GLU A 113 -19.67 -12.97 2.38
N SER A 114 -19.87 -14.27 2.14
CA SER A 114 -19.75 -14.86 0.81
C SER A 114 -20.92 -14.46 -0.08
N GLY A 115 -20.66 -14.28 -1.37
CA GLY A 115 -21.68 -13.88 -2.33
C GLY A 115 -21.13 -13.12 -3.52
N ILE A 116 -22.04 -12.63 -4.36
CA ILE A 116 -21.74 -11.77 -5.50
C ILE A 116 -22.21 -10.36 -5.17
N PHE A 117 -21.29 -9.42 -5.23
CA PHE A 117 -21.53 -8.02 -4.92
C PHE A 117 -21.34 -7.20 -6.18
N ASP A 118 -22.45 -6.89 -6.84
CA ASP A 118 -22.44 -5.98 -7.98
C ASP A 118 -22.17 -4.55 -7.49
N TYR A 119 -21.47 -3.76 -8.30
CA TYR A 119 -21.25 -2.35 -8.05
C TYR A 119 -21.20 -1.55 -9.35
N PHE A 120 -21.42 -0.25 -9.24
CA PHE A 120 -21.50 0.68 -10.36
C PHE A 120 -20.97 2.06 -9.99
N CYS A 121 -20.81 2.93 -11.00
CA CYS A 121 -20.50 4.35 -10.79
C CYS A 121 -21.80 5.18 -10.91
N THR A 122 -22.09 5.96 -9.87
CA THR A 122 -23.29 6.83 -9.84
C THR A 122 -23.28 7.95 -10.88
N LEU A 123 -22.09 8.37 -11.32
CA LEU A 123 -21.90 9.43 -12.30
C LEU A 123 -21.86 8.89 -13.75
N HIS A 124 -21.53 7.61 -13.92
CA HIS A 124 -21.30 6.98 -15.21
C HIS A 124 -22.00 5.61 -15.24
N PRO A 125 -23.31 5.56 -15.54
CA PRO A 125 -24.12 4.34 -15.35
C PRO A 125 -23.69 3.13 -16.20
N TRP A 126 -22.87 3.33 -17.20
CA TRP A 126 -22.27 2.24 -18.00
C TRP A 126 -21.12 1.53 -17.30
N MET A 127 -20.56 2.12 -16.23
CA MET A 127 -19.47 1.51 -15.47
C MET A 127 -20.02 0.57 -14.42
N MET A 128 -19.76 -0.73 -14.58
CA MET A 128 -20.18 -1.78 -13.66
C MET A 128 -19.05 -2.76 -13.41
N GLY A 129 -19.08 -3.41 -12.25
CA GLY A 129 -18.15 -4.48 -11.87
C GLY A 129 -18.75 -5.39 -10.80
N GLN A 130 -18.01 -6.44 -10.43
CA GLN A 130 -18.42 -7.42 -9.44
C GLN A 130 -17.27 -7.82 -8.51
N VAL A 131 -17.57 -8.00 -7.23
CA VAL A 131 -16.72 -8.72 -6.28
C VAL A 131 -17.39 -10.07 -5.98
N ILE A 132 -16.67 -11.16 -6.20
CA ILE A 132 -17.12 -12.53 -5.95
C ILE A 132 -16.35 -13.04 -4.73
N VAL A 133 -17.07 -13.31 -3.65
CA VAL A 133 -16.52 -13.70 -2.35
C VAL A 133 -16.84 -15.17 -2.09
N GLU A 134 -15.82 -16.01 -1.92
CA GLU A 134 -15.90 -17.44 -1.67
C GLU A 134 -15.67 -17.80 -0.19
#